data_a69212dfb711aff54621aad34bbf0afe
#
_entry.id   a69212dfb711aff54621aad34bbf0afe
#
_cell.length_a   1.000
_cell.length_b   1.000
_cell.length_c   1.000
_cell.angle_alpha   90.00
_cell.angle_beta   90.00
_cell.angle_gamma   90.00
#
_symmetry.space_group_name_H-M   'P 1'
#
loop_
_entity.id
_entity.type
_entity.pdbx_description
1 polymer ?
#
loop_
_entity_poly.entity_id
_entity_poly.type
_entity_poly.pdbx_seq_one_letter_code
_entity_poly.pdbx_strand_id
1 'polypeptide(L)'
;GFLSTSEPILHFGLAQTQQVDSIILQWPDGAREIMRNIKVNQRLNWKKGDGKSHAKTAKATPSPLFVSASNKVKWTHRENEFVDFKREKLIPYMLSAEGPCLAVGDLNGDKLEDIFTGSGSGFPAALLTQSANGLFTELPVPAFNLDAGYEDCGSAIEDFDGDGDNDLIVISG
;
A
#
# COMPACT_ATOMS: atom_id res chain seq x y z
N GLY A 1 15.75 17.55 -7.74
CA GLY A 1 16.69 16.46 -8.02
C GLY A 1 17.48 16.06 -6.77
N PHE A 2 18.06 14.87 -6.78
CA PHE A 2 18.92 14.41 -5.67
C PHE A 2 20.24 15.19 -5.68
N LEU A 3 20.59 15.80 -4.55
CA LEU A 3 21.80 16.64 -4.39
C LEU A 3 21.89 17.83 -5.36
N SER A 4 20.80 18.22 -6.01
CA SER A 4 20.74 19.40 -6.87
C SER A 4 19.40 20.10 -6.70
N THR A 5 19.38 21.41 -6.95
CA THR A 5 18.17 22.21 -6.96
C THR A 5 18.16 23.10 -8.20
N SER A 6 16.99 23.32 -8.77
CA SER A 6 16.79 24.27 -9.84
C SER A 6 16.40 25.62 -9.27
N GLU A 7 16.75 26.70 -9.98
CA GLU A 7 16.28 28.04 -9.62
C GLU A 7 14.75 28.04 -9.59
N PRO A 8 14.09 28.58 -8.56
CA PRO A 8 12.63 28.57 -8.42
C PRO A 8 11.97 29.62 -9.34
N ILE A 9 12.25 29.52 -10.62
CA ILE A 9 11.67 30.36 -11.68
C ILE A 9 10.78 29.50 -12.55
N LEU A 10 9.54 29.96 -12.75
CA LEU A 10 8.58 29.35 -13.66
C LEU A 10 8.43 30.23 -14.90
N HIS A 11 8.61 29.64 -16.09
CA HIS A 11 8.41 30.29 -17.37
C HIS A 11 7.11 29.82 -18.01
N PHE A 12 6.30 30.79 -18.49
CA PHE A 12 5.06 30.52 -19.18
C PHE A 12 5.09 31.18 -20.58
N GLY A 13 4.96 30.35 -21.61
CA GLY A 13 4.75 30.83 -22.99
C GLY A 13 3.29 31.21 -23.19
N LEU A 14 3.00 32.48 -23.43
CA LEU A 14 1.64 33.03 -23.53
C LEU A 14 1.28 33.49 -24.95
N ALA A 15 2.08 33.12 -25.94
CA ALA A 15 1.93 33.47 -27.34
C ALA A 15 1.69 34.99 -27.51
N GLN A 16 0.58 35.42 -28.14
CA GLN A 16 0.23 36.82 -28.38
C GLN A 16 -0.70 37.41 -27.33
N THR A 17 -0.93 36.69 -26.23
CA THR A 17 -1.74 37.21 -25.12
C THR A 17 -1.08 38.45 -24.50
N GLN A 18 -1.86 39.49 -24.23
CA GLN A 18 -1.35 40.74 -23.65
C GLN A 18 -1.50 40.79 -22.13
N GLN A 19 -2.43 40.01 -21.60
CA GLN A 19 -2.75 39.98 -20.18
C GLN A 19 -3.24 38.61 -19.75
N VAL A 20 -2.86 38.18 -18.54
CA VAL A 20 -3.36 36.97 -17.88
C VAL A 20 -4.47 37.36 -16.90
N ASP A 21 -5.63 36.72 -17.01
CA ASP A 21 -6.78 37.01 -16.17
C ASP A 21 -6.49 36.71 -14.70
N SER A 22 -5.84 35.59 -14.45
CA SER A 22 -5.46 35.21 -13.09
C SER A 22 -4.29 34.23 -13.06
N ILE A 23 -3.48 34.35 -12.00
CA ILE A 23 -2.46 33.36 -11.62
C ILE A 23 -2.82 32.88 -10.22
N ILE A 24 -2.88 31.57 -10.02
CA ILE A 24 -3.07 30.95 -8.71
C ILE A 24 -1.77 30.30 -8.32
N LEU A 25 -1.21 30.69 -7.20
CA LEU A 25 -0.02 30.10 -6.60
C LEU A 25 -0.42 29.27 -5.39
N GLN A 26 0.07 28.03 -5.35
CA GLN A 26 -0.06 27.18 -4.18
C GLN A 26 1.30 27.06 -3.50
N TRP A 27 1.35 27.46 -2.25
CA TRP A 27 2.54 27.39 -1.41
C TRP A 27 2.75 25.95 -0.87
N PRO A 28 3.97 25.59 -0.46
CA PRO A 28 4.25 24.25 0.09
C PRO A 28 3.42 23.87 1.32
N ASP A 29 2.99 24.85 2.11
CA ASP A 29 2.10 24.65 3.27
C ASP A 29 0.62 24.49 2.88
N GLY A 30 0.32 24.45 1.57
CA GLY A 30 -1.02 24.30 1.04
C GLY A 30 -1.85 25.57 0.93
N ALA A 31 -1.36 26.70 1.44
CA ALA A 31 -2.02 27.99 1.23
C ALA A 31 -2.07 28.35 -0.25
N ARG A 32 -3.13 29.02 -0.67
CA ARG A 32 -3.30 29.48 -2.05
C ARG A 32 -3.54 30.97 -2.10
N GLU A 33 -2.92 31.58 -3.09
CA GLU A 33 -3.09 33.00 -3.37
C GLU A 33 -3.40 33.21 -4.85
N ILE A 34 -4.15 34.24 -5.15
CA ILE A 34 -4.50 34.66 -6.51
C ILE A 34 -4.11 36.11 -6.78
N MET A 35 -3.48 36.33 -7.93
CA MET A 35 -3.34 37.65 -8.54
C MET A 35 -4.15 37.68 -9.84
N ARG A 36 -4.71 38.86 -10.18
CA ARG A 36 -5.56 39.03 -11.35
C ARG A 36 -5.05 40.18 -12.22
N ASN A 37 -5.41 40.10 -13.51
CA ASN A 37 -5.14 41.18 -14.50
C ASN A 37 -3.64 41.48 -14.62
N ILE A 38 -2.83 40.42 -14.75
CA ILE A 38 -1.37 40.51 -14.80
C ILE A 38 -0.95 40.75 -16.25
N LYS A 39 -0.21 41.84 -16.51
CA LYS A 39 0.41 42.06 -17.83
C LYS A 39 1.44 40.99 -18.13
N VAL A 40 1.56 40.59 -19.38
CA VAL A 40 2.59 39.65 -19.84
C VAL A 40 3.94 40.35 -20.06
N ASN A 41 4.93 39.57 -20.50
CA ASN A 41 6.30 40.02 -20.82
C ASN A 41 7.01 40.72 -19.65
N GLN A 42 6.83 40.18 -18.45
CA GLN A 42 7.50 40.70 -17.25
C GLN A 42 7.96 39.53 -16.33
N ARG A 43 8.92 39.83 -15.47
CA ARG A 43 9.29 38.93 -14.35
C ARG A 43 8.48 39.38 -13.12
N LEU A 44 7.67 38.44 -12.61
CA LEU A 44 6.88 38.68 -11.42
C LEU A 44 7.57 38.02 -10.20
N ASN A 45 7.96 38.79 -9.22
CA ASN A 45 8.42 38.32 -7.94
C ASN A 45 7.24 38.25 -6.98
N TRP A 46 6.86 37.04 -6.57
CA TRP A 46 5.71 36.84 -5.69
C TRP A 46 6.18 36.34 -4.31
N LYS A 47 5.90 37.14 -3.29
CA LYS A 47 6.13 36.76 -1.90
C LYS A 47 4.81 36.31 -1.27
N LYS A 48 4.87 35.41 -0.29
CA LYS A 48 3.68 34.99 0.44
C LYS A 48 3.01 36.18 1.13
N GLY A 49 1.74 36.37 0.85
CA GLY A 49 0.97 37.52 1.31
C GLY A 49 0.73 38.61 0.25
N ASP A 50 1.44 38.57 -0.89
CA ASP A 50 1.25 39.56 -1.97
C ASP A 50 -0.06 39.35 -2.74
N GLY A 51 -0.57 38.11 -2.78
CA GLY A 51 -1.81 37.77 -3.45
C GLY A 51 -3.02 37.75 -2.49
N LYS A 52 -4.22 37.77 -3.06
CA LYS A 52 -5.43 37.55 -2.26
C LYS A 52 -5.55 36.07 -1.90
N SER A 53 -5.93 35.78 -0.66
CA SER A 53 -6.22 34.43 -0.25
C SER A 53 -7.26 33.78 -1.17
N HIS A 54 -6.95 32.60 -1.66
CA HIS A 54 -7.82 31.82 -2.55
C HIS A 54 -8.19 30.49 -1.86
N ALA A 55 -9.45 30.36 -1.52
CA ALA A 55 -9.93 29.14 -0.87
C ALA A 55 -9.72 27.93 -1.79
N LYS A 56 -9.18 26.84 -1.24
CA LYS A 56 -9.16 25.56 -1.93
C LYS A 56 -10.60 25.09 -2.04
N THR A 57 -11.09 24.90 -3.27
CA THR A 57 -12.36 24.21 -3.45
C THR A 57 -12.21 22.82 -2.83
N ALA A 58 -12.97 22.53 -1.78
CA ALA A 58 -12.96 21.24 -1.15
C ALA A 58 -13.39 20.19 -2.20
N LYS A 59 -12.43 19.38 -2.63
CA LYS A 59 -12.75 18.21 -3.44
C LYS A 59 -13.42 17.24 -2.47
N ALA A 60 -14.63 16.81 -2.77
CA ALA A 60 -15.28 15.77 -1.99
C ALA A 60 -14.30 14.60 -1.83
N THR A 61 -14.00 14.22 -0.60
CA THR A 61 -13.18 13.04 -0.33
C THR A 61 -14.01 11.85 -0.79
N PRO A 62 -13.57 11.09 -1.80
CA PRO A 62 -14.32 9.90 -2.20
C PRO A 62 -14.42 8.97 -1.00
N SER A 63 -15.55 8.30 -0.84
CA SER A 63 -15.67 7.23 0.15
C SER A 63 -14.57 6.20 -0.11
N PRO A 64 -13.89 5.71 0.93
CA PRO A 64 -12.85 4.69 0.75
C PRO A 64 -13.48 3.43 0.15
N LEU A 65 -12.81 2.84 -0.86
CA LEU A 65 -13.19 1.55 -1.44
C LEU A 65 -12.98 0.39 -0.46
N PHE A 66 -12.02 0.56 0.45
CA PHE A 66 -11.68 -0.41 1.48
C PHE A 66 -11.78 0.23 2.86
N VAL A 67 -12.25 -0.53 3.82
CA VAL A 67 -12.28 -0.14 5.23
C VAL A 67 -11.50 -1.16 6.05
N SER A 68 -10.86 -0.73 7.13
CA SER A 68 -10.14 -1.64 8.02
C SER A 68 -11.12 -2.62 8.69
N ALA A 69 -10.79 -3.91 8.65
CA ALA A 69 -11.51 -4.99 9.32
C ALA A 69 -10.64 -5.66 10.42
N SER A 70 -9.67 -4.95 10.97
CA SER A 70 -8.72 -5.45 11.97
C SER A 70 -9.37 -6.00 13.26
N ASN A 71 -10.65 -5.67 13.49
CA ASN A 71 -11.43 -6.26 14.58
C ASN A 71 -11.93 -7.69 14.27
N LYS A 72 -11.87 -8.13 13.01
CA LYS A 72 -12.33 -9.46 12.59
C LYS A 72 -11.22 -10.50 12.60
N VAL A 73 -9.98 -10.09 12.36
CA VAL A 73 -8.80 -10.97 12.33
C VAL A 73 -7.85 -10.54 13.43
N LYS A 74 -7.51 -11.45 14.33
CA LYS A 74 -6.58 -11.22 15.45
C LYS A 74 -5.29 -12.03 15.27
N TRP A 75 -4.72 -11.93 14.10
CA TRP A 75 -3.45 -12.56 13.79
C TRP A 75 -2.47 -11.50 13.27
N THR A 76 -1.19 -11.70 13.52
CA THR A 76 -0.13 -10.79 13.10
C THR A 76 1.01 -11.59 12.50
N HIS A 77 1.37 -11.26 11.28
CA HIS A 77 2.53 -11.85 10.61
C HIS A 77 3.82 -11.58 11.37
N ARG A 78 4.72 -12.55 11.32
CA ARG A 78 6.05 -12.47 11.93
C ARG A 78 7.11 -12.78 10.89
N GLU A 79 8.05 -11.87 10.75
CA GLU A 79 9.22 -12.00 9.89
C GLU A 79 10.44 -12.44 10.68
N ASN A 80 11.40 -13.04 9.97
CA ASN A 80 12.73 -13.28 10.49
C ASN A 80 13.55 -11.99 10.55
N GLU A 81 14.60 -11.96 11.36
CA GLU A 81 15.50 -10.80 11.49
C GLU A 81 16.67 -10.81 10.49
N PHE A 82 16.54 -11.57 9.41
CA PHE A 82 17.60 -11.67 8.42
C PHE A 82 17.73 -10.37 7.62
N VAL A 83 18.96 -9.92 7.39
CA VAL A 83 19.24 -8.69 6.64
C VAL A 83 20.00 -9.05 5.38
N ASP A 84 19.30 -9.11 4.25
CA ASP A 84 19.82 -9.49 2.93
C ASP A 84 21.05 -8.71 2.52
N PHE A 85 21.07 -7.41 2.79
CA PHE A 85 22.19 -6.53 2.45
C PHE A 85 23.53 -6.90 3.10
N LYS A 86 23.53 -7.72 4.17
CA LYS A 86 24.76 -8.25 4.76
C LYS A 86 25.40 -9.29 3.87
N ARG A 87 24.62 -10.03 3.09
CA ARG A 87 25.04 -11.08 2.19
C ARG A 87 25.10 -10.59 0.75
N GLU A 88 24.07 -9.89 0.31
CA GLU A 88 23.90 -9.42 -1.07
C GLU A 88 23.77 -7.89 -1.12
N LYS A 89 24.91 -7.21 -1.23
CA LYS A 89 25.00 -5.75 -1.09
C LYS A 89 24.41 -4.96 -2.25
N LEU A 90 24.12 -5.60 -3.38
CA LEU A 90 23.70 -4.92 -4.62
C LEU A 90 22.21 -5.05 -4.91
N ILE A 91 21.44 -5.77 -4.09
CA ILE A 91 19.99 -5.84 -4.26
C ILE A 91 19.36 -4.51 -3.85
N PRO A 92 18.30 -4.06 -4.56
CA PRO A 92 17.67 -2.76 -4.30
C PRO A 92 16.74 -2.76 -3.08
N TYR A 93 16.25 -3.93 -2.64
CA TYR A 93 15.36 -4.13 -1.50
C TYR A 93 15.56 -5.53 -0.91
N MET A 94 15.05 -5.75 0.30
CA MET A 94 15.12 -7.05 0.98
C MET A 94 14.09 -8.01 0.38
N LEU A 95 14.54 -9.20 -0.03
CA LEU A 95 13.68 -10.26 -0.54
C LEU A 95 13.17 -11.19 0.57
N SER A 96 13.94 -11.32 1.67
CA SER A 96 13.60 -12.17 2.81
C SER A 96 12.57 -11.56 3.78
N ALA A 97 11.91 -10.47 3.41
CA ALA A 97 10.91 -9.80 4.24
C ALA A 97 9.82 -9.17 3.37
N GLU A 98 9.28 -9.93 2.41
CA GLU A 98 8.24 -9.46 1.48
C GLU A 98 6.81 -9.59 2.05
N GLY A 99 6.67 -10.23 3.19
CA GLY A 99 5.39 -10.48 3.84
C GLY A 99 4.81 -11.86 3.51
N PRO A 100 3.68 -12.25 4.13
CA PRO A 100 3.13 -13.57 4.02
C PRO A 100 2.47 -13.82 2.66
N CYS A 101 2.58 -15.04 2.14
CA CYS A 101 1.65 -15.49 1.12
C CYS A 101 0.26 -15.69 1.73
N LEU A 102 -0.79 -15.57 0.93
CA LEU A 102 -2.18 -15.70 1.35
C LEU A 102 -2.95 -16.57 0.36
N ALA A 103 -3.79 -17.45 0.88
CA ALA A 103 -4.82 -18.13 0.10
C ALA A 103 -6.16 -18.05 0.84
N VAL A 104 -7.25 -17.99 0.07
CA VAL A 104 -8.61 -17.88 0.60
C VAL A 104 -9.47 -18.96 -0.05
N GLY A 105 -10.22 -19.69 0.75
CA GLY A 105 -11.13 -20.74 0.29
C GLY A 105 -11.75 -21.46 1.47
N ASP A 106 -12.83 -22.19 1.23
CA ASP A 106 -13.48 -23.05 2.22
C ASP A 106 -12.69 -24.34 2.42
N LEU A 107 -11.93 -24.44 3.52
CA LEU A 107 -11.11 -25.62 3.84
C LEU A 107 -11.79 -26.62 4.79
N ASN A 108 -12.90 -26.21 5.40
CA ASN A 108 -13.58 -27.07 6.37
C ASN A 108 -14.97 -27.54 5.90
N GLY A 109 -15.42 -27.14 4.68
CA GLY A 109 -16.68 -27.55 4.07
C GLY A 109 -17.90 -26.82 4.62
N ASP A 110 -17.76 -25.72 5.35
CA ASP A 110 -18.86 -24.99 5.97
C ASP A 110 -19.43 -23.88 5.07
N LYS A 111 -18.90 -23.70 3.86
CA LYS A 111 -19.25 -22.70 2.85
C LYS A 111 -18.90 -21.26 3.23
N LEU A 112 -18.04 -21.07 4.19
CA LEU A 112 -17.43 -19.80 4.51
C LEU A 112 -15.95 -19.84 4.04
N GLU A 113 -15.46 -18.71 3.61
CA GLU A 113 -14.07 -18.63 3.16
C GLU A 113 -13.12 -18.52 4.37
N ASP A 114 -12.22 -19.48 4.49
CA ASP A 114 -11.12 -19.46 5.43
C ASP A 114 -9.91 -18.76 4.83
N ILE A 115 -8.94 -18.39 5.66
CA ILE A 115 -7.71 -17.75 5.23
C ILE A 115 -6.52 -18.59 5.69
N PHE A 116 -5.72 -19.06 4.73
CA PHE A 116 -4.37 -19.51 5.01
C PHE A 116 -3.42 -18.31 4.92
N THR A 117 -2.51 -18.17 5.85
CA THR A 117 -1.43 -17.19 5.80
C THR A 117 -0.10 -17.87 6.10
N GLY A 118 0.83 -17.73 5.17
CA GLY A 118 2.20 -18.19 5.34
C GLY A 118 2.95 -17.36 6.37
N SER A 119 4.16 -17.78 6.70
CA SER A 119 5.01 -17.13 7.68
C SER A 119 6.46 -17.06 7.22
N GLY A 120 7.23 -16.13 7.80
CA GLY A 120 8.67 -16.06 7.62
C GLY A 120 9.38 -17.21 8.30
N SER A 121 10.58 -17.58 7.82
CA SER A 121 11.39 -18.66 8.37
C SER A 121 11.58 -18.51 9.89
N GLY A 122 11.31 -19.59 10.62
CA GLY A 122 11.35 -19.66 12.09
C GLY A 122 9.99 -19.50 12.77
N PHE A 123 8.91 -19.27 12.00
CA PHE A 123 7.56 -19.14 12.52
C PHE A 123 6.58 -20.03 11.75
N PRO A 124 5.58 -20.64 12.43
CA PRO A 124 4.60 -21.47 11.76
C PRO A 124 3.61 -20.60 10.96
N ALA A 125 3.13 -21.12 9.84
CA ALA A 125 1.96 -20.63 9.13
C ALA A 125 0.70 -20.67 10.01
N ALA A 126 -0.36 -19.99 9.61
CA ALA A 126 -1.63 -20.01 10.30
C ALA A 126 -2.81 -20.28 9.35
N LEU A 127 -3.78 -21.05 9.84
CA LEU A 127 -5.09 -21.20 9.24
C LEU A 127 -6.12 -20.47 10.10
N LEU A 128 -6.83 -19.53 9.50
CA LEU A 128 -7.84 -18.71 10.16
C LEU A 128 -9.21 -19.10 9.61
N THR A 129 -10.00 -19.80 10.41
CA THR A 129 -11.35 -20.24 10.00
C THR A 129 -12.37 -19.16 10.28
N GLN A 130 -13.26 -18.94 9.31
CA GLN A 130 -14.34 -17.98 9.42
C GLN A 130 -15.54 -18.58 10.15
N SER A 131 -16.15 -17.80 11.03
CA SER A 131 -17.42 -18.16 11.67
C SER A 131 -18.58 -17.34 11.06
N ALA A 132 -19.83 -17.83 11.21
CA ALA A 132 -21.02 -17.20 10.63
C ALA A 132 -21.23 -15.71 10.99
N ASN A 133 -20.60 -15.23 12.05
CA ASN A 133 -20.61 -13.80 12.43
C ASN A 133 -19.51 -12.98 11.73
N GLY A 134 -18.75 -13.61 10.83
CA GLY A 134 -17.65 -12.99 10.07
C GLY A 134 -16.39 -12.73 10.89
N LEU A 135 -16.23 -13.38 12.03
CA LEU A 135 -14.97 -13.37 12.80
C LEU A 135 -14.10 -14.54 12.38
N PHE A 136 -12.79 -14.32 12.39
CA PHE A 136 -11.80 -15.36 12.12
C PHE A 136 -11.14 -15.83 13.41
N THR A 137 -10.94 -17.14 13.51
CA THR A 137 -10.28 -17.80 14.64
C THR A 137 -9.17 -18.70 14.13
N GLU A 138 -8.01 -18.62 14.72
CA GLU A 138 -6.88 -19.49 14.37
C GLU A 138 -7.20 -20.93 14.73
N LEU A 139 -7.12 -21.82 13.73
CA LEU A 139 -7.22 -23.26 13.87
C LEU A 139 -5.80 -23.83 14.01
N PRO A 140 -5.47 -24.51 15.14
CA PRO A 140 -4.18 -25.13 15.29
C PRO A 140 -3.96 -26.29 14.32
N VAL A 141 -2.95 -26.20 13.47
CA VAL A 141 -2.54 -27.24 12.52
C VAL A 141 -1.13 -27.70 12.90
N PRO A 142 -0.97 -28.89 13.51
CA PRO A 142 0.35 -29.36 13.98
C PRO A 142 1.40 -29.47 12.87
N ALA A 143 1.00 -29.74 11.63
CA ALA A 143 1.90 -29.83 10.49
C ALA A 143 2.67 -28.51 10.25
N PHE A 144 2.06 -27.35 10.43
CA PHE A 144 2.70 -26.05 10.24
C PHE A 144 3.87 -25.81 11.20
N ASN A 145 3.84 -26.43 12.40
CA ASN A 145 4.98 -26.36 13.32
C ASN A 145 6.18 -27.16 12.83
N LEU A 146 5.96 -28.23 12.05
CA LEU A 146 7.04 -29.06 11.51
C LEU A 146 7.76 -28.31 10.38
N ASP A 147 7.03 -27.49 9.64
CA ASP A 147 7.54 -26.76 8.49
C ASP A 147 7.97 -25.31 8.83
N ALA A 148 7.86 -24.88 10.09
CA ALA A 148 8.21 -23.54 10.54
C ALA A 148 9.67 -23.11 10.27
N GLY A 149 10.55 -24.04 9.88
CA GLY A 149 11.93 -23.75 9.48
C GLY A 149 12.07 -23.15 8.08
N TYR A 150 11.03 -23.23 7.27
CA TYR A 150 10.98 -22.73 5.90
C TYR A 150 10.18 -21.44 5.83
N GLU A 151 10.38 -20.68 4.76
CA GLU A 151 9.58 -19.50 4.46
C GLU A 151 8.50 -19.86 3.43
N ASP A 152 7.26 -19.46 3.69
CA ASP A 152 6.16 -19.75 2.80
C ASP A 152 6.04 -18.68 1.72
N CYS A 153 6.44 -19.03 0.48
CA CYS A 153 6.53 -18.10 -0.65
C CYS A 153 5.27 -18.03 -1.50
N GLY A 154 4.40 -19.05 -1.44
CA GLY A 154 3.17 -19.10 -2.22
C GLY A 154 2.18 -20.11 -1.68
N SER A 155 0.89 -19.88 -1.92
CA SER A 155 -0.16 -20.80 -1.49
C SER A 155 -1.38 -20.73 -2.42
N ALA A 156 -2.13 -21.85 -2.48
CA ALA A 156 -3.38 -21.93 -3.20
C ALA A 156 -4.35 -22.86 -2.46
N ILE A 157 -5.63 -22.57 -2.54
CA ILE A 157 -6.73 -23.41 -2.03
C ILE A 157 -7.65 -23.71 -3.20
N GLU A 158 -7.76 -24.98 -3.56
CA GLU A 158 -8.59 -25.51 -4.63
C GLU A 158 -8.79 -27.01 -4.43
N ASP A 159 -9.78 -27.61 -5.08
CA ASP A 159 -9.95 -29.08 -5.17
C ASP A 159 -8.95 -29.61 -6.21
N PHE A 160 -7.75 -30.02 -5.77
CA PHE A 160 -6.67 -30.44 -6.66
C PHE A 160 -6.77 -31.90 -7.09
N ASP A 161 -7.44 -32.76 -6.33
CA ASP A 161 -7.58 -34.19 -6.64
C ASP A 161 -8.96 -34.56 -7.18
N GLY A 162 -9.94 -33.64 -7.16
CA GLY A 162 -11.26 -33.82 -7.73
C GLY A 162 -12.23 -34.61 -6.86
N ASP A 163 -11.98 -34.66 -5.56
CA ASP A 163 -12.81 -35.40 -4.61
C ASP A 163 -13.97 -34.61 -4.02
N GLY A 164 -14.01 -33.29 -4.28
CA GLY A 164 -15.09 -32.37 -3.96
C GLY A 164 -14.90 -31.55 -2.69
N ASP A 165 -13.74 -31.69 -2.02
CA ASP A 165 -13.31 -30.75 -0.98
C ASP A 165 -12.07 -29.95 -1.43
N ASN A 166 -11.78 -28.87 -0.72
CA ASN A 166 -10.65 -28.01 -1.08
C ASN A 166 -9.39 -28.45 -0.34
N ASP A 167 -8.31 -28.52 -1.11
CA ASP A 167 -6.95 -28.77 -0.62
C ASP A 167 -6.18 -27.48 -0.41
N LEU A 168 -5.14 -27.53 0.41
CA LEU A 168 -4.17 -26.46 0.58
C LEU A 168 -2.81 -26.89 0.03
N ILE A 169 -2.31 -26.18 -0.98
CA ILE A 169 -0.93 -26.29 -1.45
C ILE A 169 -0.13 -25.09 -0.95
N VAL A 170 1.04 -25.36 -0.35
CA VAL A 170 1.99 -24.35 0.10
C VAL A 170 3.34 -24.61 -0.57
N ILE A 171 3.94 -23.53 -1.07
CA ILE A 171 5.28 -23.54 -1.66
C ILE A 171 6.20 -22.82 -0.68
N SER A 172 7.18 -23.55 -0.18
CA SER A 172 8.16 -23.05 0.78
C SER A 172 9.57 -23.04 0.19
N GLY A 173 10.42 -22.08 0.64
CA GLY A 173 11.79 -21.87 0.16
C GLY A 173 12.82 -21.72 1.28
#